data_6de0c3baa29171691fb554d2361a0699
#
_entry.id   6de0c3baa29171691fb554d2361a0699
#
_cell.length_a   1.000
_cell.length_b   1.000
_cell.length_c   1.000
_cell.angle_alpha   90.00
_cell.angle_beta   90.00
_cell.angle_gamma   90.00
#
_symmetry.space_group_name_H-M   'P 1'
#
loop_
_entity.id
_entity.type
_entity.pdbx_description
1 polymer ?
#
loop_
_entity_poly.entity_id
_entity_poly.type
_entity_poly.pdbx_seq_one_letter_code
_entity_poly.pdbx_strand_id
1 'polypeptide(L)'
;MRKLLLAFCAFATICSAGAQWKPAGDKIKTDWAEKVDPRNVLPEYPRPGMERADWQNLNGEWEYAILPKGQAEPTSFDGNILVPFAVESSLSGVQKEVGEKNELWYKRTFTVPSSWKGKDILLNFGAVDWKADVFVNDILIGSHTGGFTPFSLNITPYLNGKSTHKLVVRVWDPSDKGYQPRGKQVANPEGIWYTPVTGIWQTVWLEPVASSHITSIKAIPNIDNGVMSVTVGACSDSPVSDIVEVSLLDKGQVVATAKGVQGTELRLAVQNPTLWEPSNPYLYDMKVSLSKNGKKVDEVKSYTAFRKISAERDANGIMRMRLNNKNLFQYGPLDQGWWPDGLYTAPTDEALLYDIVKTKAWGFNMIRKHVKVEPARWYYHCDKEGMLVWQDMPSGDMGNQWAPHTYN
;
A
#
# COMPACT_ATOMS: atom_id res chain seq x y z
N MET A 1 39.28 21.74 -62.89
CA MET A 1 38.33 22.21 -61.87
C MET A 1 37.25 21.12 -61.65
N ARG A 2 37.44 20.29 -60.61
CA ARG A 2 36.49 19.22 -60.20
C ARG A 2 35.59 19.80 -59.08
N LYS A 3 34.32 19.91 -59.32
CA LYS A 3 33.33 20.28 -58.31
C LYS A 3 32.95 19.02 -57.48
N LEU A 4 33.28 19.07 -56.19
CA LEU A 4 32.80 18.09 -55.21
C LEU A 4 31.38 18.47 -54.78
N LEU A 5 30.41 17.64 -55.06
CA LEU A 5 29.07 17.69 -54.46
C LEU A 5 29.09 17.00 -53.12
N LEU A 6 28.94 17.76 -52.04
CA LEU A 6 28.66 17.20 -50.69
C LEU A 6 27.16 16.95 -50.60
N ALA A 7 26.74 15.69 -50.54
CA ALA A 7 25.37 15.28 -50.21
C ALA A 7 25.19 15.29 -48.69
N PHE A 8 24.40 16.20 -48.16
CA PHE A 8 23.96 16.22 -46.77
C PHE A 8 22.81 15.21 -46.63
N CYS A 9 23.10 14.03 -46.04
CA CYS A 9 22.04 13.13 -45.56
C CYS A 9 21.52 13.66 -44.21
N ALA A 10 20.36 14.32 -44.23
CA ALA A 10 19.61 14.61 -43.02
C ALA A 10 18.99 13.32 -42.49
N PHE A 11 19.54 12.77 -41.43
CA PHE A 11 18.87 11.74 -40.64
C PHE A 11 17.73 12.42 -39.87
N ALA A 12 16.51 12.29 -40.35
CA ALA A 12 15.30 12.60 -39.59
C ALA A 12 15.12 11.50 -38.55
N THR A 13 15.51 11.76 -37.31
CA THR A 13 15.09 10.95 -36.15
C THR A 13 13.58 11.13 -36.01
N ILE A 14 12.81 10.14 -36.46
CA ILE A 14 11.38 10.04 -36.16
C ILE A 14 11.30 9.67 -34.67
N CYS A 15 11.25 10.67 -33.78
CA CYS A 15 10.71 10.47 -32.46
C CYS A 15 9.23 10.13 -32.64
N SER A 16 8.86 8.86 -32.52
CA SER A 16 7.48 8.48 -32.27
C SER A 16 7.09 9.09 -30.92
N ALA A 17 6.41 10.22 -30.97
CA ALA A 17 5.71 10.77 -29.82
C ALA A 17 4.60 9.75 -29.50
N GLY A 18 4.88 8.82 -28.56
CA GLY A 18 3.84 8.06 -27.91
C GLY A 18 2.82 9.06 -27.36
N ALA A 19 1.53 8.79 -27.52
CA ALA A 19 0.49 9.66 -26.99
C ALA A 19 0.75 9.85 -25.49
N GLN A 20 0.94 11.11 -25.09
CA GLN A 20 1.14 11.46 -23.68
C GLN A 20 -0.09 10.99 -22.89
N TRP A 21 0.11 10.32 -21.76
CA TRP A 21 -0.96 9.91 -20.87
C TRP A 21 -1.87 11.11 -20.52
N LYS A 22 -3.15 10.85 -20.44
CA LYS A 22 -4.17 11.77 -19.92
C LYS A 22 -5.33 10.99 -19.29
N PRO A 23 -6.03 11.58 -18.31
CA PRO A 23 -7.24 10.98 -17.76
C PRO A 23 -8.26 10.65 -18.87
N ALA A 24 -8.88 9.46 -18.76
CA ALA A 24 -9.89 9.03 -19.72
C ALA A 24 -11.28 9.61 -19.40
N GLY A 25 -12.13 9.75 -20.43
CA GLY A 25 -13.52 10.14 -20.29
C GLY A 25 -13.76 11.57 -19.81
N ASP A 26 -15.04 11.87 -19.58
CA ASP A 26 -15.55 13.21 -19.25
C ASP A 26 -16.17 13.29 -17.84
N LYS A 27 -16.06 12.22 -17.04
CA LYS A 27 -16.54 12.20 -15.64
C LYS A 27 -15.84 13.28 -14.81
N ILE A 28 -16.48 13.66 -13.70
CA ILE A 28 -15.96 14.62 -12.73
C ILE A 28 -14.54 14.20 -12.28
N LYS A 29 -13.65 15.17 -12.23
CA LYS A 29 -12.29 15.03 -11.72
C LYS A 29 -12.08 16.02 -10.59
N THR A 30 -11.24 15.65 -9.65
CA THR A 30 -10.77 16.55 -8.58
C THR A 30 -9.65 17.45 -9.11
N ASP A 31 -9.38 18.54 -8.40
CA ASP A 31 -8.25 19.44 -8.74
C ASP A 31 -6.89 18.73 -8.68
N TRP A 32 -6.81 17.63 -7.95
CA TRP A 32 -5.58 16.81 -7.86
C TRP A 32 -5.33 15.97 -9.10
N ALA A 33 -6.33 15.71 -9.93
CA ALA A 33 -6.13 14.99 -11.19
C ALA A 33 -5.09 15.67 -12.10
N GLU A 34 -5.05 17.01 -12.09
CA GLU A 34 -4.08 17.81 -12.85
C GLU A 34 -2.65 17.72 -12.27
N LYS A 35 -2.51 17.29 -11.01
CA LYS A 35 -1.22 17.13 -10.33
C LYS A 35 -0.61 15.73 -10.54
N VAL A 36 -1.31 14.81 -11.17
CA VAL A 36 -0.81 13.47 -11.45
C VAL A 36 0.28 13.52 -12.52
N ASP A 37 1.53 13.25 -12.13
CA ASP A 37 2.64 13.09 -13.09
C ASP A 37 2.80 11.59 -13.42
N PRO A 38 2.52 11.15 -14.65
CA PRO A 38 2.63 9.73 -15.03
C PRO A 38 4.04 9.18 -14.94
N ARG A 39 5.06 10.04 -14.86
CA ARG A 39 6.47 9.64 -14.67
C ARG A 39 6.87 9.48 -13.21
N ASN A 40 6.02 9.96 -12.28
CA ASN A 40 6.32 9.98 -10.84
C ASN A 40 5.04 9.85 -10.01
N VAL A 41 4.27 8.78 -10.25
CA VAL A 41 2.98 8.53 -9.62
C VAL A 41 3.17 8.05 -8.19
N LEU A 42 2.54 8.74 -7.22
CA LEU A 42 2.60 8.41 -5.79
C LEU A 42 4.04 8.08 -5.36
N PRO A 43 4.94 9.08 -5.37
CA PRO A 43 6.37 8.87 -5.16
C PRO A 43 6.74 8.57 -3.69
N GLU A 44 5.80 8.69 -2.78
CA GLU A 44 6.04 8.50 -1.36
C GLU A 44 6.22 7.01 -1.04
N TYR A 45 7.08 6.71 -0.05
CA TYR A 45 7.24 5.34 0.43
C TYR A 45 5.91 4.78 0.95
N PRO A 46 5.44 3.62 0.46
CA PRO A 46 4.05 3.19 0.66
C PRO A 46 3.74 2.61 2.04
N ARG A 47 4.75 2.21 2.82
CA ARG A 47 4.59 1.50 4.11
C ARG A 47 5.30 2.22 5.27
N PRO A 48 4.79 3.36 5.77
CA PRO A 48 5.46 4.18 6.81
C PRO A 48 5.74 3.42 8.11
N GLY A 49 4.93 2.41 8.44
CA GLY A 49 5.14 1.57 9.62
C GLY A 49 6.34 0.61 9.55
N MET A 50 7.02 0.48 8.39
CA MET A 50 8.25 -0.31 8.23
C MET A 50 8.99 0.19 7.00
N GLU A 51 9.66 1.34 7.12
CA GLU A 51 10.33 2.04 6.03
C GLU A 51 11.76 1.54 5.84
N ARG A 52 12.13 1.25 4.59
CA ARG A 52 13.51 0.96 4.16
C ARG A 52 14.11 2.13 3.40
N ALA A 53 15.41 2.32 3.58
CA ALA A 53 16.13 3.41 2.91
C ALA A 53 16.22 3.22 1.39
N ASP A 54 16.43 1.96 0.97
CA ASP A 54 16.56 1.59 -0.44
C ASP A 54 15.25 0.98 -0.94
N TRP A 55 14.68 1.54 -1.99
CA TRP A 55 13.50 1.03 -2.67
C TRP A 55 13.36 1.63 -4.06
N GLN A 56 12.52 1.04 -4.90
CA GLN A 56 12.23 1.54 -6.24
C GLN A 56 10.72 1.48 -6.50
N ASN A 57 10.13 2.64 -6.80
CA ASN A 57 8.73 2.74 -7.22
C ASN A 57 8.56 2.14 -8.62
N LEU A 58 7.59 1.24 -8.78
CA LEU A 58 7.20 0.67 -10.07
C LEU A 58 5.85 1.21 -10.57
N ASN A 59 5.26 2.23 -9.94
CA ASN A 59 4.09 2.92 -10.48
C ASN A 59 4.44 3.62 -11.80
N GLY A 60 3.42 4.05 -12.51
CA GLY A 60 3.54 4.75 -13.78
C GLY A 60 2.88 4.00 -14.93
N GLU A 61 3.27 4.26 -16.16
CA GLU A 61 2.66 3.61 -17.32
C GLU A 61 3.10 2.15 -17.47
N TRP A 62 2.11 1.26 -17.62
CA TRP A 62 2.26 -0.16 -17.94
C TRP A 62 1.43 -0.46 -19.19
N GLU A 63 1.79 -1.50 -19.94
CA GLU A 63 0.91 -2.05 -20.98
C GLU A 63 -0.23 -2.84 -20.33
N TYR A 64 -1.44 -2.81 -20.91
CA TYR A 64 -2.57 -3.60 -20.45
C TYR A 64 -3.30 -4.28 -21.59
N ALA A 65 -3.98 -5.40 -21.29
CA ALA A 65 -4.94 -6.06 -22.17
C ALA A 65 -6.09 -6.65 -21.36
N ILE A 66 -7.30 -6.65 -21.92
CA ILE A 66 -8.46 -7.33 -21.36
C ILE A 66 -8.81 -8.51 -22.26
N LEU A 67 -8.68 -9.73 -21.74
CA LEU A 67 -8.91 -10.96 -22.50
C LEU A 67 -9.97 -11.84 -21.82
N PRO A 68 -10.70 -12.69 -22.56
CA PRO A 68 -11.54 -13.73 -21.96
C PRO A 68 -10.74 -14.57 -20.97
N LYS A 69 -11.38 -14.92 -19.86
CA LYS A 69 -10.77 -15.69 -18.77
C LYS A 69 -10.19 -17.02 -19.25
N GLY A 70 -8.99 -17.34 -18.81
CA GLY A 70 -8.28 -18.58 -19.13
C GLY A 70 -7.48 -18.53 -20.44
N GLN A 71 -7.39 -17.36 -21.08
CA GLN A 71 -6.50 -17.17 -22.23
C GLN A 71 -5.03 -17.12 -21.78
N ALA A 72 -4.13 -17.47 -22.70
CA ALA A 72 -2.69 -17.29 -22.50
C ALA A 72 -2.31 -15.81 -22.48
N GLU A 73 -1.08 -15.50 -22.04
CA GLU A 73 -0.53 -14.14 -22.10
C GLU A 73 -0.73 -13.53 -23.50
N PRO A 74 -1.26 -12.30 -23.60
CA PRO A 74 -1.49 -11.65 -24.88
C PRO A 74 -0.18 -11.44 -25.64
N THR A 75 -0.21 -11.67 -26.95
CA THR A 75 0.90 -11.34 -27.85
C THR A 75 0.94 -9.87 -28.22
N SER A 76 -0.19 -9.17 -28.12
CA SER A 76 -0.33 -7.73 -28.28
C SER A 76 -1.18 -7.17 -27.15
N PHE A 77 -0.86 -5.97 -26.69
CA PHE A 77 -1.58 -5.27 -25.63
C PHE A 77 -2.51 -4.20 -26.23
N ASP A 78 -3.60 -3.87 -25.52
CA ASP A 78 -4.62 -2.92 -25.96
C ASP A 78 -4.15 -1.47 -25.87
N GLY A 79 -3.13 -1.18 -25.07
CA GLY A 79 -2.60 0.16 -24.84
C GLY A 79 -1.87 0.27 -23.51
N ASN A 80 -1.77 1.51 -23.01
CA ASN A 80 -1.15 1.83 -21.73
C ASN A 80 -2.20 2.11 -20.65
N ILE A 81 -1.86 1.76 -19.41
CA ILE A 81 -2.62 2.03 -18.19
C ILE A 81 -1.69 2.67 -17.16
N LEU A 82 -2.18 3.67 -16.42
CA LEU A 82 -1.41 4.29 -15.36
C LEU A 82 -1.63 3.57 -14.02
N VAL A 83 -0.65 2.78 -13.59
CA VAL A 83 -0.63 2.10 -12.28
C VAL A 83 -0.24 3.11 -11.20
N PRO A 84 -0.91 3.15 -10.03
CA PRO A 84 -1.84 2.15 -9.51
C PRO A 84 -3.33 2.57 -9.60
N PHE A 85 -3.76 3.14 -10.69
CA PHE A 85 -5.17 3.48 -10.85
C PHE A 85 -5.92 2.30 -11.48
N ALA A 86 -7.03 1.87 -10.83
CA ALA A 86 -7.85 0.78 -11.33
C ALA A 86 -8.35 1.04 -12.75
N VAL A 87 -8.47 -0.01 -13.56
CA VAL A 87 -8.76 0.11 -15.01
C VAL A 87 -10.08 0.83 -15.30
N GLU A 88 -11.05 0.79 -14.38
CA GLU A 88 -12.33 1.49 -14.49
C GLU A 88 -12.23 2.99 -14.18
N SER A 89 -11.15 3.43 -13.55
CA SER A 89 -10.96 4.83 -13.15
C SER A 89 -10.58 5.72 -14.34
N SER A 90 -10.93 7.01 -14.26
CA SER A 90 -10.48 8.02 -15.22
C SER A 90 -8.96 8.16 -15.23
N LEU A 91 -8.33 8.16 -14.05
CA LEU A 91 -6.88 8.33 -13.89
C LEU A 91 -6.06 7.14 -14.39
N SER A 92 -6.67 5.98 -14.63
CA SER A 92 -5.99 4.89 -15.31
C SER A 92 -5.61 5.23 -16.76
N GLY A 93 -6.31 6.20 -17.37
CA GLY A 93 -6.24 6.51 -18.80
C GLY A 93 -7.04 5.54 -19.68
N VAL A 94 -7.77 4.58 -19.08
CA VAL A 94 -8.47 3.48 -19.77
C VAL A 94 -9.99 3.60 -19.61
N GLN A 95 -10.48 3.60 -18.39
CA GLN A 95 -11.90 3.71 -18.02
C GLN A 95 -12.77 2.61 -18.67
N LYS A 96 -12.37 1.35 -18.55
CA LYS A 96 -13.10 0.19 -19.09
C LYS A 96 -13.47 -0.79 -17.97
N GLU A 97 -14.63 -1.43 -18.08
CA GLU A 97 -15.03 -2.53 -17.24
C GLU A 97 -14.41 -3.84 -17.72
N VAL A 98 -14.00 -4.71 -16.78
CA VAL A 98 -13.44 -6.04 -17.06
C VAL A 98 -14.52 -7.11 -16.94
N GLY A 99 -15.22 -7.16 -15.80
CA GLY A 99 -16.27 -8.14 -15.50
C GLY A 99 -15.73 -9.56 -15.27
N GLU A 100 -16.61 -10.43 -14.71
CA GLU A 100 -16.23 -11.77 -14.23
C GLU A 100 -15.77 -12.76 -15.31
N LYS A 101 -16.08 -12.48 -16.59
CA LYS A 101 -15.74 -13.35 -17.74
C LYS A 101 -14.39 -13.06 -18.35
N ASN A 102 -13.73 -11.98 -17.92
CA ASN A 102 -12.45 -11.56 -18.46
C ASN A 102 -11.36 -11.55 -17.40
N GLU A 103 -10.14 -11.42 -17.82
CA GLU A 103 -8.94 -11.19 -17.02
C GLU A 103 -8.23 -9.92 -17.54
N LEU A 104 -7.71 -9.13 -16.60
CA LEU A 104 -6.90 -7.96 -16.87
C LEU A 104 -5.43 -8.34 -16.79
N TRP A 105 -4.71 -8.11 -17.88
CA TRP A 105 -3.28 -8.36 -17.98
C TRP A 105 -2.52 -7.06 -17.95
N TYR A 106 -1.49 -7.01 -17.12
CA TYR A 106 -0.53 -5.93 -17.05
C TYR A 106 0.85 -6.42 -17.49
N LYS A 107 1.61 -5.56 -18.16
CA LYS A 107 3.01 -5.83 -18.48
C LYS A 107 3.87 -4.59 -18.29
N ARG A 108 5.04 -4.77 -17.69
CA ARG A 108 6.08 -3.76 -17.56
C ARG A 108 7.45 -4.36 -17.62
N THR A 109 8.43 -3.62 -18.12
CA THR A 109 9.84 -3.91 -17.92
C THR A 109 10.40 -3.11 -16.76
N PHE A 110 11.35 -3.70 -16.02
CA PHE A 110 12.06 -3.03 -14.93
C PHE A 110 13.53 -3.42 -14.89
N THR A 111 14.33 -2.62 -14.20
CA THR A 111 15.75 -2.89 -13.95
C THR A 111 15.98 -2.95 -12.45
N VAL A 112 16.95 -3.75 -12.00
CA VAL A 112 17.39 -3.78 -10.61
C VAL A 112 18.67 -2.98 -10.50
N PRO A 113 18.76 -1.98 -9.59
CA PRO A 113 19.95 -1.19 -9.39
C PRO A 113 21.19 -2.06 -9.10
N SER A 114 22.31 -1.78 -9.73
CA SER A 114 23.56 -2.53 -9.53
C SER A 114 24.07 -2.47 -8.09
N SER A 115 23.73 -1.41 -7.35
CA SER A 115 24.04 -1.26 -5.92
C SER A 115 23.35 -2.30 -5.03
N TRP A 116 22.33 -2.99 -5.55
CA TRP A 116 21.59 -4.05 -4.84
C TRP A 116 22.18 -5.46 -5.06
N LYS A 117 23.32 -5.57 -5.76
CA LYS A 117 23.97 -6.84 -6.03
C LYS A 117 24.25 -7.61 -4.73
N GLY A 118 23.87 -8.88 -4.69
CA GLY A 118 24.05 -9.79 -3.54
C GLY A 118 22.97 -9.66 -2.47
N LYS A 119 21.93 -8.87 -2.72
CA LYS A 119 20.71 -8.82 -1.87
C LYS A 119 19.58 -9.59 -2.53
N ASP A 120 18.63 -10.04 -1.72
CA ASP A 120 17.34 -10.51 -2.21
C ASP A 120 16.48 -9.31 -2.60
N ILE A 121 15.70 -9.48 -3.66
CA ILE A 121 14.81 -8.44 -4.18
C ILE A 121 13.38 -8.86 -3.92
N LEU A 122 12.69 -8.07 -3.10
CA LEU A 122 11.27 -8.23 -2.84
C LEU A 122 10.46 -7.37 -3.81
N LEU A 123 9.53 -7.98 -4.53
CA LEU A 123 8.49 -7.30 -5.29
C LEU A 123 7.25 -7.21 -4.39
N ASN A 124 6.81 -6.00 -4.12
CA ASN A 124 5.73 -5.70 -3.20
C ASN A 124 4.55 -5.09 -3.93
N PHE A 125 3.34 -5.47 -3.52
CA PHE A 125 2.08 -4.89 -3.95
C PHE A 125 1.32 -4.40 -2.72
N GLY A 126 0.85 -3.16 -2.73
CA GLY A 126 0.01 -2.63 -1.66
C GLY A 126 -1.38 -3.27 -1.65
N ALA A 127 -2.01 -3.40 -2.82
CA ALA A 127 -3.22 -4.18 -3.02
C ALA A 127 -3.50 -4.41 -4.52
N VAL A 128 -4.11 -5.56 -4.83
CA VAL A 128 -4.60 -5.92 -6.16
C VAL A 128 -5.97 -6.59 -5.99
N ASP A 129 -7.01 -6.04 -6.57
CA ASP A 129 -8.36 -6.60 -6.51
C ASP A 129 -8.63 -7.42 -7.78
N TRP A 130 -8.92 -8.69 -7.70
CA TRP A 130 -9.03 -9.53 -6.50
C TRP A 130 -7.98 -10.65 -6.47
N LYS A 131 -7.92 -11.52 -7.52
CA LYS A 131 -6.95 -12.62 -7.66
C LYS A 131 -5.86 -12.20 -8.63
N ALA A 132 -4.62 -12.17 -8.15
CA ALA A 132 -3.45 -11.83 -8.93
C ALA A 132 -2.54 -13.04 -9.11
N ASP A 133 -2.09 -13.29 -10.35
CA ASP A 133 -0.99 -14.18 -10.68
C ASP A 133 0.17 -13.32 -11.20
N VAL A 134 1.36 -13.49 -10.63
CA VAL A 134 2.53 -12.67 -10.92
C VAL A 134 3.60 -13.49 -11.62
N PHE A 135 4.09 -12.97 -12.75
CA PHE A 135 5.12 -13.60 -13.55
C PHE A 135 6.34 -12.70 -13.68
N VAL A 136 7.52 -13.25 -13.52
CA VAL A 136 8.79 -12.56 -13.81
C VAL A 136 9.56 -13.38 -14.84
N ASN A 137 9.95 -12.74 -15.96
CA ASN A 137 10.66 -13.38 -17.07
C ASN A 137 9.95 -14.67 -17.54
N ASP A 138 8.63 -14.60 -17.73
CA ASP A 138 7.74 -15.68 -18.20
C ASP A 138 7.49 -16.82 -17.18
N ILE A 139 8.00 -16.72 -15.96
CA ILE A 139 7.82 -17.72 -14.92
C ILE A 139 6.77 -17.21 -13.91
N LEU A 140 5.73 -18.03 -13.65
CA LEU A 140 4.79 -17.77 -12.54
C LEU A 140 5.54 -17.90 -11.22
N ILE A 141 5.65 -16.78 -10.49
CA ILE A 141 6.42 -16.72 -9.24
C ILE A 141 5.54 -16.78 -7.99
N GLY A 142 4.25 -16.52 -8.13
CA GLY A 142 3.28 -16.59 -7.04
C GLY A 142 1.91 -16.08 -7.44
N SER A 143 0.94 -16.39 -6.59
CA SER A 143 -0.44 -15.91 -6.69
C SER A 143 -0.90 -15.34 -5.36
N HIS A 144 -1.82 -14.39 -5.41
CA HIS A 144 -2.45 -13.79 -4.24
C HIS A 144 -3.96 -13.66 -4.45
N THR A 145 -4.73 -13.77 -3.38
CA THR A 145 -6.16 -13.46 -3.35
C THR A 145 -6.45 -12.54 -2.18
N GLY A 146 -7.26 -11.51 -2.42
CA GLY A 146 -7.64 -10.52 -1.41
C GLY A 146 -7.41 -9.09 -1.89
N GLY A 147 -8.51 -8.37 -2.19
CA GLY A 147 -8.47 -7.04 -2.82
C GLY A 147 -7.92 -5.91 -1.94
N PHE A 148 -7.72 -6.15 -0.63
CA PHE A 148 -7.34 -5.11 0.34
C PHE A 148 -6.04 -5.41 1.11
N THR A 149 -5.41 -6.56 0.86
CA THR A 149 -4.24 -7.00 1.61
C THR A 149 -2.97 -6.89 0.80
N PRO A 150 -1.87 -6.36 1.39
CA PRO A 150 -0.58 -6.31 0.74
C PRO A 150 0.05 -7.71 0.67
N PHE A 151 0.91 -7.90 -0.34
CA PHE A 151 1.73 -9.10 -0.45
C PHE A 151 3.10 -8.81 -1.06
N SER A 152 4.06 -9.70 -0.78
CA SER A 152 5.44 -9.58 -1.22
C SER A 152 5.93 -10.91 -1.78
N LEU A 153 6.71 -10.86 -2.86
CA LEU A 153 7.32 -12.02 -3.51
C LEU A 153 8.82 -11.82 -3.66
N ASN A 154 9.62 -12.80 -3.26
CA ASN A 154 11.07 -12.77 -3.52
C ASN A 154 11.31 -13.15 -4.98
N ILE A 155 11.73 -12.17 -5.79
CA ILE A 155 11.98 -12.35 -7.22
C ILE A 155 13.42 -12.72 -7.56
N THR A 156 14.33 -12.73 -6.60
CA THR A 156 15.76 -12.96 -6.81
C THR A 156 16.07 -14.22 -7.64
N PRO A 157 15.42 -15.38 -7.39
CA PRO A 157 15.70 -16.59 -8.16
C PRO A 157 15.35 -16.49 -9.66
N TYR A 158 14.51 -15.51 -10.03
CA TYR A 158 13.96 -15.34 -11.36
C TYR A 158 14.63 -14.24 -12.19
N LEU A 159 15.63 -13.55 -11.62
CA LEU A 159 16.31 -12.42 -12.27
C LEU A 159 17.38 -12.82 -13.29
N ASN A 160 17.65 -14.07 -13.50
CA ASN A 160 18.48 -14.71 -14.55
C ASN A 160 19.73 -13.91 -15.05
N GLY A 161 20.28 -12.97 -14.26
CA GLY A 161 21.48 -12.19 -14.56
C GLY A 161 21.35 -11.17 -15.69
N LYS A 162 20.17 -10.93 -16.25
CA LYS A 162 19.89 -9.86 -17.21
C LYS A 162 19.80 -8.51 -16.51
N SER A 163 20.01 -7.43 -17.26
CA SER A 163 19.86 -6.06 -16.76
C SER A 163 18.41 -5.57 -16.73
N THR A 164 17.58 -6.13 -17.62
CA THR A 164 16.14 -5.79 -17.75
C THR A 164 15.31 -7.03 -17.61
N HIS A 165 14.23 -6.92 -16.86
CA HIS A 165 13.31 -7.99 -16.52
C HIS A 165 11.90 -7.64 -16.97
N LYS A 166 11.15 -8.66 -17.39
CA LYS A 166 9.72 -8.55 -17.70
C LYS A 166 8.91 -8.91 -16.46
N LEU A 167 7.98 -8.04 -16.08
CA LEU A 167 6.96 -8.26 -15.06
C LEU A 167 5.60 -8.32 -15.75
N VAL A 168 4.86 -9.39 -15.51
CA VAL A 168 3.47 -9.54 -15.96
C VAL A 168 2.60 -9.85 -14.74
N VAL A 169 1.44 -9.21 -14.66
CA VAL A 169 0.44 -9.48 -13.64
C VAL A 169 -0.88 -9.78 -14.34
N ARG A 170 -1.45 -10.95 -14.08
CA ARG A 170 -2.77 -11.35 -14.54
C ARG A 170 -3.75 -11.22 -13.37
N VAL A 171 -4.84 -10.52 -13.57
CA VAL A 171 -5.84 -10.27 -12.53
C VAL A 171 -7.21 -10.75 -12.98
N TRP A 172 -7.90 -11.47 -12.10
CA TRP A 172 -9.30 -11.79 -12.24
C TRP A 172 -10.08 -11.28 -11.03
N ASP A 173 -11.14 -10.53 -11.30
CA ASP A 173 -12.05 -9.99 -10.28
C ASP A 173 -13.50 -10.28 -10.68
N PRO A 174 -14.24 -11.09 -9.91
CA PRO A 174 -15.65 -11.34 -10.15
C PRO A 174 -16.55 -10.18 -9.68
N SER A 175 -16.00 -9.13 -9.04
CA SER A 175 -16.75 -8.02 -8.47
C SER A 175 -17.92 -8.51 -7.60
N ASP A 176 -19.19 -8.27 -7.97
CA ASP A 176 -20.37 -8.70 -7.22
C ASP A 176 -20.89 -10.11 -7.61
N LYS A 177 -20.16 -10.85 -8.44
CA LYS A 177 -20.52 -12.23 -8.85
C LYS A 177 -19.79 -13.31 -8.04
N GLY A 178 -19.01 -12.92 -7.03
CA GLY A 178 -18.26 -13.82 -6.15
C GLY A 178 -18.63 -13.62 -4.67
N TYR A 179 -17.97 -14.39 -3.81
CA TYR A 179 -18.17 -14.35 -2.35
C TYR A 179 -17.09 -13.54 -1.61
N GLN A 180 -16.09 -13.05 -2.34
CA GLN A 180 -14.97 -12.33 -1.78
C GLN A 180 -15.42 -10.98 -1.17
N PRO A 181 -14.67 -10.47 -0.19
CA PRO A 181 -14.82 -9.10 0.29
C PRO A 181 -14.63 -8.10 -0.85
N ARG A 182 -15.65 -7.29 -1.12
CA ARG A 182 -15.68 -6.32 -2.22
C ARG A 182 -16.09 -4.91 -1.79
N GLY A 183 -16.53 -4.76 -0.53
CA GLY A 183 -17.09 -3.50 -0.07
C GLY A 183 -18.36 -3.13 -0.84
N LYS A 184 -18.42 -1.92 -1.40
CA LYS A 184 -19.58 -1.42 -2.15
C LYS A 184 -19.47 -1.54 -3.66
N GLN A 185 -18.58 -2.38 -4.17
CA GLN A 185 -18.41 -2.58 -5.60
C GLN A 185 -19.53 -3.44 -6.18
N VAL A 186 -20.13 -3.00 -7.28
CA VAL A 186 -21.12 -3.76 -8.07
C VAL A 186 -20.96 -3.47 -9.56
N ALA A 187 -21.26 -4.45 -10.41
CA ALA A 187 -21.13 -4.31 -11.86
C ALA A 187 -22.05 -3.22 -12.44
N ASN A 188 -23.25 -3.05 -11.84
CA ASN A 188 -24.21 -2.02 -12.25
C ASN A 188 -24.48 -1.08 -11.07
N PRO A 189 -23.63 -0.05 -10.85
CA PRO A 189 -23.73 0.80 -9.69
C PRO A 189 -24.96 1.70 -9.74
N GLU A 190 -25.77 1.63 -8.68
CA GLU A 190 -26.92 2.50 -8.44
C GLU A 190 -27.12 2.72 -6.93
N GLY A 191 -27.83 3.77 -6.55
CA GLY A 191 -28.15 4.09 -5.16
C GLY A 191 -26.90 4.25 -4.31
N ILE A 192 -26.65 3.31 -3.39
CA ILE A 192 -25.52 3.34 -2.45
C ILE A 192 -24.28 2.57 -2.93
N TRP A 193 -24.30 2.03 -4.13
CA TRP A 193 -23.25 1.18 -4.67
C TRP A 193 -22.36 1.93 -5.67
N TYR A 194 -21.14 1.44 -5.86
CA TYR A 194 -20.10 2.06 -6.67
C TYR A 194 -19.57 1.14 -7.75
N THR A 195 -18.90 1.75 -8.73
CA THR A 195 -18.16 1.09 -9.82
C THR A 195 -17.19 0.03 -9.30
N PRO A 196 -17.00 -1.10 -10.00
CA PRO A 196 -15.94 -2.05 -9.68
C PRO A 196 -14.55 -1.40 -9.65
N VAL A 197 -13.64 -2.02 -8.92
CA VAL A 197 -12.22 -1.67 -8.84
C VAL A 197 -11.43 -2.92 -9.15
N THR A 198 -11.06 -3.13 -10.41
CA THR A 198 -10.34 -4.32 -10.85
C THR A 198 -8.86 -4.03 -11.01
N GLY A 199 -8.01 -4.88 -10.47
CA GLY A 199 -6.58 -4.84 -10.69
C GLY A 199 -5.78 -4.10 -9.62
N ILE A 200 -4.62 -3.59 -10.00
CA ILE A 200 -3.67 -2.91 -9.12
C ILE A 200 -4.23 -1.55 -8.74
N TRP A 201 -4.49 -1.31 -7.44
CA TRP A 201 -5.01 -0.03 -6.96
C TRP A 201 -4.18 0.60 -5.83
N GLN A 202 -3.08 -0.06 -5.42
CA GLN A 202 -2.07 0.54 -4.55
C GLN A 202 -0.68 0.34 -5.14
N THR A 203 0.30 1.12 -4.64
CA THR A 203 1.69 1.14 -5.11
C THR A 203 2.29 -0.24 -5.28
N VAL A 204 3.04 -0.40 -6.37
CA VAL A 204 3.93 -1.55 -6.65
C VAL A 204 5.38 -1.07 -6.51
N TRP A 205 6.22 -1.83 -5.77
CA TRP A 205 7.61 -1.40 -5.54
C TRP A 205 8.57 -2.56 -5.31
N LEU A 206 9.86 -2.29 -5.50
CA LEU A 206 10.95 -3.21 -5.16
C LEU A 206 11.68 -2.76 -3.90
N GLU A 207 12.14 -3.72 -3.11
CA GLU A 207 13.04 -3.51 -1.96
C GLU A 207 14.18 -4.52 -1.98
N PRO A 208 15.44 -4.06 -1.84
CA PRO A 208 16.59 -4.95 -1.62
C PRO A 208 16.67 -5.30 -0.12
N VAL A 209 16.73 -6.58 0.18
CA VAL A 209 16.86 -7.07 1.56
C VAL A 209 18.02 -8.05 1.70
N ALA A 210 18.56 -8.21 2.89
CA ALA A 210 19.45 -9.32 3.17
C ALA A 210 18.66 -10.64 3.22
N SER A 211 19.33 -11.78 3.11
CA SER A 211 18.68 -13.09 3.25
C SER A 211 17.98 -13.24 4.61
N SER A 212 18.58 -12.68 5.67
CA SER A 212 17.90 -12.46 6.95
C SER A 212 17.45 -11.00 7.03
N HIS A 213 16.13 -10.76 7.13
CA HIS A 213 15.55 -9.42 7.14
C HIS A 213 14.26 -9.34 7.96
N ILE A 214 13.94 -8.13 8.43
CA ILE A 214 12.74 -7.84 9.21
C ILE A 214 11.51 -7.93 8.29
N THR A 215 10.49 -8.65 8.75
CA THR A 215 9.24 -8.85 7.99
C THR A 215 8.02 -8.21 8.65
N SER A 216 8.05 -8.00 9.97
CA SER A 216 6.94 -7.38 10.69
C SER A 216 7.39 -6.72 11.99
N ILE A 217 6.63 -5.71 12.39
CA ILE A 217 6.76 -5.02 13.69
C ILE A 217 5.38 -4.92 14.30
N LYS A 218 5.22 -5.42 15.53
CA LYS A 218 4.01 -5.27 16.32
C LYS A 218 4.36 -4.50 17.59
N ALA A 219 3.83 -3.28 17.74
CA ALA A 219 4.04 -2.43 18.89
C ALA A 219 2.72 -2.24 19.66
N ILE A 220 2.71 -2.53 20.95
CA ILE A 220 1.54 -2.43 21.85
C ILE A 220 1.92 -1.56 23.03
N PRO A 221 1.34 -0.35 23.15
CA PRO A 221 1.58 0.53 24.27
C PRO A 221 0.78 0.09 25.51
N ASN A 222 1.40 0.22 26.68
CA ASN A 222 0.73 0.18 27.97
C ASN A 222 0.99 1.51 28.69
N ILE A 223 0.03 2.41 28.62
CA ILE A 223 0.17 3.75 29.20
C ILE A 223 0.14 3.75 30.72
N ASP A 224 -0.47 2.74 31.34
CA ASP A 224 -0.65 2.66 32.79
C ASP A 224 0.70 2.43 33.52
N ASN A 225 1.69 1.85 32.82
CA ASN A 225 3.04 1.60 33.33
C ASN A 225 4.16 2.20 32.46
N GLY A 226 3.82 2.94 31.39
CA GLY A 226 4.79 3.58 30.51
C GLY A 226 5.64 2.59 29.68
N VAL A 227 5.12 1.41 29.35
CA VAL A 227 5.85 0.38 28.60
C VAL A 227 5.30 0.24 27.19
N MET A 228 6.20 0.20 26.22
CA MET A 228 5.91 -0.23 24.85
C MET A 228 6.40 -1.67 24.68
N SER A 229 5.49 -2.62 24.45
CA SER A 229 5.81 -4.00 24.10
C SER A 229 5.97 -4.12 22.59
N VAL A 230 7.13 -4.57 22.12
CA VAL A 230 7.42 -4.71 20.68
C VAL A 230 7.81 -6.13 20.36
N THR A 231 7.16 -6.72 19.36
CA THR A 231 7.55 -8.02 18.78
C THR A 231 7.95 -7.80 17.32
N VAL A 232 9.13 -8.28 16.95
CA VAL A 232 9.69 -8.14 15.60
C VAL A 232 9.79 -9.51 14.95
N GLY A 233 9.10 -9.69 13.83
CA GLY A 233 9.24 -10.89 12.98
C GLY A 233 10.37 -10.68 11.96
N ALA A 234 11.08 -11.73 11.64
CA ALA A 234 12.11 -11.72 10.60
C ALA A 234 12.08 -13.02 9.77
N CYS A 235 12.38 -12.88 8.47
CA CYS A 235 12.80 -14.01 7.66
C CYS A 235 14.25 -14.35 8.01
N SER A 236 14.53 -15.59 8.37
CA SER A 236 15.86 -16.02 8.77
C SER A 236 16.01 -17.54 8.65
N ASP A 237 17.20 -17.97 8.27
CA ASP A 237 17.63 -19.38 8.31
C ASP A 237 18.15 -19.83 9.70
N SER A 238 18.31 -18.88 10.62
CA SER A 238 18.86 -19.12 11.98
C SER A 238 18.13 -18.29 13.04
N PRO A 239 16.80 -18.45 13.18
CA PRO A 239 15.95 -17.54 13.94
C PRO A 239 16.31 -17.42 15.44
N VAL A 240 16.89 -18.44 16.02
CA VAL A 240 17.27 -18.46 17.47
C VAL A 240 18.54 -17.68 17.78
N SER A 241 19.37 -17.37 16.77
CA SER A 241 20.61 -16.59 16.92
C SER A 241 20.48 -15.15 16.42
N ASP A 242 19.37 -14.82 15.76
CA ASP A 242 19.15 -13.50 15.23
C ASP A 242 18.63 -12.57 16.32
N ILE A 243 19.41 -11.53 16.60
CA ILE A 243 19.11 -10.54 17.63
C ILE A 243 18.52 -9.29 17.00
N VAL A 244 17.35 -8.92 17.46
CA VAL A 244 16.73 -7.62 17.14
C VAL A 244 17.05 -6.59 18.23
N GLU A 245 17.27 -5.36 17.82
CA GLU A 245 17.36 -4.21 18.69
C GLU A 245 16.30 -3.20 18.26
N VAL A 246 15.49 -2.76 19.22
CA VAL A 246 14.47 -1.74 19.03
C VAL A 246 14.84 -0.52 19.86
N SER A 247 14.90 0.65 19.24
CA SER A 247 15.07 1.93 19.91
C SER A 247 13.86 2.82 19.65
N LEU A 248 13.29 3.40 20.73
CA LEU A 248 12.32 4.48 20.64
C LEU A 248 13.04 5.81 20.73
N LEU A 249 12.66 6.75 19.87
CA LEU A 249 13.24 8.08 19.82
C LEU A 249 12.14 9.14 20.03
N ASP A 250 12.45 10.11 20.86
CA ASP A 250 11.69 11.32 21.05
C ASP A 250 12.46 12.50 20.44
N LYS A 251 11.92 13.09 19.37
CA LYS A 251 12.56 14.19 18.63
C LYS A 251 14.04 13.89 18.27
N GLY A 252 14.30 12.65 17.83
CA GLY A 252 15.61 12.18 17.43
C GLY A 252 16.52 11.73 18.59
N GLN A 253 16.11 11.87 19.86
CA GLN A 253 16.84 11.37 21.02
C GLN A 253 16.34 9.99 21.43
N VAL A 254 17.24 9.02 21.62
CA VAL A 254 16.87 7.71 22.12
C VAL A 254 16.39 7.78 23.56
N VAL A 255 15.15 7.38 23.81
CA VAL A 255 14.51 7.40 25.14
C VAL A 255 14.37 5.99 25.74
N ALA A 256 14.37 4.95 24.92
CA ALA A 256 14.39 3.57 25.39
C ALA A 256 15.00 2.65 24.33
N THR A 257 15.66 1.59 24.77
CA THR A 257 16.20 0.54 23.87
C THR A 257 16.01 -0.83 24.52
N ALA A 258 15.66 -1.82 23.72
CA ALA A 258 15.61 -3.22 24.14
C ALA A 258 16.19 -4.12 23.05
N LYS A 259 16.81 -5.23 23.49
CA LYS A 259 17.38 -6.27 22.61
C LYS A 259 16.87 -7.65 23.00
N GLY A 260 16.70 -8.51 22.02
CA GLY A 260 16.33 -9.90 22.26
C GLY A 260 16.27 -10.70 20.97
N VAL A 261 15.91 -11.96 21.10
CA VAL A 261 15.73 -12.85 19.94
C VAL A 261 14.50 -12.41 19.14
N GLN A 262 14.58 -12.47 17.82
CA GLN A 262 13.43 -12.18 16.96
C GLN A 262 12.21 -13.04 17.35
N GLY A 263 11.00 -12.50 17.19
CA GLY A 263 9.74 -13.15 17.57
C GLY A 263 9.42 -13.11 19.08
N THR A 264 10.35 -12.68 19.96
CA THR A 264 10.07 -12.49 21.39
C THR A 264 9.58 -11.08 21.69
N GLU A 265 8.83 -10.94 22.81
CA GLU A 265 8.38 -9.60 23.27
C GLU A 265 9.55 -8.84 23.89
N LEU A 266 9.81 -7.65 23.35
CA LEU A 266 10.77 -6.67 23.87
C LEU A 266 10.01 -5.58 24.60
N ARG A 267 10.44 -5.22 25.81
CA ARG A 267 9.77 -4.23 26.65
C ARG A 267 10.63 -2.96 26.74
N LEU A 268 10.11 -1.85 26.24
CA LEU A 268 10.76 -0.55 26.28
C LEU A 268 10.02 0.36 27.26
N ALA A 269 10.64 0.66 28.39
CA ALA A 269 10.08 1.53 29.40
C ALA A 269 10.44 3.00 29.11
N VAL A 270 9.42 3.83 29.05
CA VAL A 270 9.54 5.29 28.88
C VAL A 270 8.91 5.95 30.09
N GLN A 271 9.70 6.71 30.84
CA GLN A 271 9.20 7.41 32.01
C GLN A 271 8.30 8.60 31.58
N ASN A 272 7.05 8.64 32.06
CA ASN A 272 6.08 9.68 31.75
C ASN A 272 5.95 9.96 30.24
N PRO A 273 5.57 8.96 29.41
CA PRO A 273 5.50 9.16 27.99
C PRO A 273 4.43 10.22 27.63
N THR A 274 4.73 11.03 26.61
CA THR A 274 3.74 11.92 26.03
C THR A 274 2.69 11.07 25.30
N LEU A 275 1.43 11.22 25.74
CA LEU A 275 0.32 10.44 25.18
C LEU A 275 -0.18 11.07 23.87
N TRP A 276 -0.54 10.20 22.93
CA TRP A 276 -1.21 10.60 21.70
C TRP A 276 -2.70 10.88 21.97
N GLU A 277 -3.19 12.00 21.51
CA GLU A 277 -4.60 12.36 21.50
C GLU A 277 -4.92 13.27 20.29
N PRO A 278 -6.20 13.44 19.88
CA PRO A 278 -6.56 14.28 18.74
C PRO A 278 -6.04 15.72 18.81
N SER A 279 -5.92 16.28 20.00
CA SER A 279 -5.40 17.63 20.25
C SER A 279 -3.86 17.69 20.31
N ASN A 280 -3.21 16.54 20.55
CA ASN A 280 -1.76 16.40 20.61
C ASN A 280 -1.33 15.03 20.02
N PRO A 281 -1.29 14.89 18.69
CA PRO A 281 -1.01 13.63 18.02
C PRO A 281 0.48 13.25 18.08
N TYR A 282 0.97 13.00 19.30
CA TYR A 282 2.38 12.79 19.55
C TYR A 282 2.84 11.42 19.11
N LEU A 283 3.80 11.38 18.19
CA LEU A 283 4.41 10.16 17.67
C LEU A 283 5.86 10.05 18.14
N TYR A 284 6.28 8.84 18.47
CA TYR A 284 7.66 8.47 18.70
C TYR A 284 8.21 7.79 17.45
N ASP A 285 9.42 8.16 17.02
CA ASP A 285 10.12 7.39 16.00
C ASP A 285 10.59 6.07 16.59
N MET A 286 10.63 5.05 15.74
CA MET A 286 11.13 3.73 16.10
C MET A 286 12.18 3.29 15.08
N LYS A 287 13.33 2.85 15.59
CA LYS A 287 14.38 2.24 14.77
C LYS A 287 14.51 0.78 15.19
N VAL A 288 14.44 -0.12 14.19
CA VAL A 288 14.55 -1.56 14.42
C VAL A 288 15.69 -2.09 13.57
N SER A 289 16.62 -2.80 14.19
CA SER A 289 17.72 -3.44 13.50
C SER A 289 17.76 -4.95 13.81
N LEU A 290 18.19 -5.72 12.80
CA LEU A 290 18.43 -7.16 12.92
C LEU A 290 19.93 -7.44 12.79
N SER A 291 20.46 -8.21 13.71
CA SER A 291 21.86 -8.65 13.70
C SER A 291 21.95 -10.16 13.66
N LYS A 292 22.81 -10.68 12.77
CA LYS A 292 23.17 -12.10 12.65
C LYS A 292 24.65 -12.26 12.99
N ASN A 293 24.95 -13.16 13.94
CA ASN A 293 26.32 -13.37 14.41
C ASN A 293 27.04 -12.07 14.83
N GLY A 294 26.32 -11.18 15.52
CA GLY A 294 26.83 -9.88 15.98
C GLY A 294 26.99 -8.80 14.92
N LYS A 295 26.70 -9.09 13.63
CA LYS A 295 26.77 -8.11 12.54
C LYS A 295 25.36 -7.68 12.16
N LYS A 296 25.12 -6.35 12.11
CA LYS A 296 23.86 -5.80 11.61
C LYS A 296 23.69 -6.15 10.13
N VAL A 297 22.54 -6.78 9.80
CA VAL A 297 22.21 -7.24 8.45
C VAL A 297 21.01 -6.52 7.87
N ASP A 298 20.09 -5.99 8.70
CA ASP A 298 18.93 -5.24 8.25
C ASP A 298 18.57 -4.12 9.24
N GLU A 299 17.91 -3.09 8.74
CA GLU A 299 17.42 -1.97 9.54
C GLU A 299 16.20 -1.36 8.87
N VAL A 300 15.18 -1.07 9.67
CA VAL A 300 13.98 -0.36 9.23
C VAL A 300 13.65 0.78 10.19
N LYS A 301 13.01 1.82 9.67
CA LYS A 301 12.38 2.87 10.46
C LYS A 301 10.88 2.58 10.58
N SER A 302 10.33 3.01 11.69
CA SER A 302 8.92 2.92 12.00
C SER A 302 8.53 4.07 12.91
N TYR A 303 7.28 4.10 13.32
CA TYR A 303 6.78 5.02 14.33
C TYR A 303 5.80 4.30 15.27
N THR A 304 5.50 4.91 16.41
CA THR A 304 4.51 4.43 17.35
C THR A 304 3.96 5.56 18.21
N ALA A 305 2.92 5.27 18.99
CA ALA A 305 2.33 6.22 19.92
C ALA A 305 1.97 5.54 21.23
N PHE A 306 2.04 6.28 22.34
CA PHE A 306 1.45 5.85 23.59
C PHE A 306 -0.01 6.31 23.64
N ARG A 307 -0.92 5.38 23.45
CA ARG A 307 -2.38 5.60 23.55
C ARG A 307 -3.06 4.32 24.01
N LYS A 308 -4.22 4.48 24.68
CA LYS A 308 -5.07 3.38 25.14
C LYS A 308 -6.51 3.70 24.78
N ILE A 309 -7.15 2.78 24.07
CA ILE A 309 -8.58 2.82 23.80
C ILE A 309 -9.24 1.77 24.71
N SER A 310 -10.29 2.17 25.41
CA SER A 310 -11.07 1.26 26.27
C SER A 310 -12.55 1.63 26.26
N ALA A 311 -13.37 0.69 26.70
CA ALA A 311 -14.79 0.91 26.97
C ALA A 311 -15.05 0.48 28.41
N GLU A 312 -15.51 1.42 29.25
CA GLU A 312 -15.72 1.22 30.67
C GLU A 312 -17.00 1.87 31.15
N ARG A 313 -17.63 1.32 32.19
CA ARG A 313 -18.80 1.95 32.82
C ARG A 313 -18.36 3.16 33.66
N ASP A 314 -19.09 4.26 33.48
CA ASP A 314 -18.93 5.43 34.35
C ASP A 314 -19.61 5.22 35.72
N ALA A 315 -19.52 6.23 36.60
CA ALA A 315 -20.12 6.18 37.92
C ALA A 315 -21.65 5.95 37.92
N ASN A 316 -22.32 6.24 36.82
CA ASN A 316 -23.77 6.02 36.61
C ASN A 316 -24.09 4.69 35.95
N GLY A 317 -23.09 3.81 35.76
CA GLY A 317 -23.24 2.53 35.11
C GLY A 317 -23.34 2.59 33.57
N ILE A 318 -23.15 3.76 32.95
CA ILE A 318 -23.25 3.96 31.50
C ILE A 318 -21.91 3.60 30.85
N MET A 319 -21.95 2.76 29.81
CA MET A 319 -20.76 2.41 29.03
C MET A 319 -20.25 3.64 28.29
N ARG A 320 -18.97 3.96 28.49
CA ARG A 320 -18.28 5.08 27.85
C ARG A 320 -17.07 4.62 27.08
N MET A 321 -16.89 5.18 25.91
CA MET A 321 -15.63 5.08 25.18
C MET A 321 -14.60 6.01 25.80
N ARG A 322 -13.37 5.49 25.95
CA ARG A 322 -12.27 6.22 26.58
C ARG A 322 -11.04 6.24 25.68
N LEU A 323 -10.34 7.34 25.74
CA LEU A 323 -8.97 7.47 25.24
C LEU A 323 -8.09 7.86 26.42
N ASN A 324 -6.99 7.13 26.63
CA ASN A 324 -6.02 7.40 27.71
C ASN A 324 -6.69 7.51 29.09
N ASN A 325 -7.59 6.55 29.38
CA ASN A 325 -8.37 6.47 30.63
C ASN A 325 -9.36 7.64 30.85
N LYS A 326 -9.56 8.53 29.87
CA LYS A 326 -10.50 9.64 29.94
C LYS A 326 -11.67 9.42 28.99
N ASN A 327 -12.88 9.77 29.42
CA ASN A 327 -14.04 9.72 28.52
C ASN A 327 -13.81 10.63 27.33
N LEU A 328 -14.05 10.12 26.13
CA LEU A 328 -13.98 10.89 24.89
C LEU A 328 -15.24 10.68 24.07
N PHE A 329 -15.94 11.77 23.78
CA PHE A 329 -17.01 11.74 22.79
C PHE A 329 -16.39 11.71 21.40
N GLN A 330 -16.64 10.60 20.70
CA GLN A 330 -16.13 10.40 19.34
C GLN A 330 -17.18 10.89 18.35
N TYR A 331 -16.81 11.89 17.57
CA TYR A 331 -17.69 12.58 16.64
C TYR A 331 -17.04 12.74 15.28
N GLY A 332 -17.68 12.22 14.25
CA GLY A 332 -17.10 12.26 12.91
C GLY A 332 -18.00 11.70 11.82
N PRO A 333 -17.62 11.93 10.57
CA PRO A 333 -18.33 11.45 9.39
C PRO A 333 -18.07 9.98 9.09
N LEU A 334 -18.96 9.40 8.27
CA LEU A 334 -18.70 8.19 7.52
C LEU A 334 -17.93 8.57 6.26
N ASP A 335 -16.85 7.84 5.97
CA ASP A 335 -16.01 7.99 4.80
C ASP A 335 -15.89 6.65 4.06
N GLN A 336 -16.23 6.64 2.79
CA GLN A 336 -16.20 5.43 1.95
C GLN A 336 -14.93 5.33 1.10
N GLY A 337 -14.12 6.38 1.07
CA GLY A 337 -12.83 6.40 0.40
C GLY A 337 -12.90 6.26 -1.13
N TRP A 338 -13.93 6.82 -1.77
CA TRP A 338 -14.10 6.81 -3.21
C TRP A 338 -13.76 8.16 -3.81
N TRP A 339 -12.87 8.14 -4.80
CA TRP A 339 -12.47 9.30 -5.59
C TRP A 339 -13.22 9.29 -6.93
N PRO A 340 -13.75 10.41 -7.40
CA PRO A 340 -14.50 10.43 -8.66
C PRO A 340 -13.63 10.10 -9.87
N ASP A 341 -12.33 10.35 -9.76
CA ASP A 341 -11.33 10.19 -10.81
C ASP A 341 -10.42 8.97 -10.62
N GLY A 342 -10.10 8.61 -9.38
CA GLY A 342 -9.20 7.51 -9.03
C GLY A 342 -9.87 6.27 -8.42
N LEU A 343 -11.17 6.31 -8.14
CA LEU A 343 -11.94 5.29 -7.42
C LEU A 343 -11.34 4.98 -6.05
N TYR A 344 -10.74 3.81 -5.82
CA TYR A 344 -10.09 3.48 -4.56
C TYR A 344 -8.76 4.20 -4.34
N THR A 345 -8.14 4.72 -5.38
CA THR A 345 -6.81 5.34 -5.33
C THR A 345 -6.93 6.85 -5.34
N ALA A 346 -6.46 7.51 -4.29
CA ALA A 346 -6.34 8.97 -4.27
C ALA A 346 -5.38 9.44 -5.39
N PRO A 347 -5.66 10.54 -6.08
CA PRO A 347 -4.79 11.05 -7.13
C PRO A 347 -3.36 11.34 -6.68
N THR A 348 -3.19 11.86 -5.46
CA THR A 348 -1.90 12.19 -4.85
C THR A 348 -1.95 11.91 -3.35
N ASP A 349 -0.79 11.85 -2.70
CA ASP A 349 -0.70 11.74 -1.24
C ASP A 349 -1.27 12.98 -0.52
N GLU A 350 -1.14 14.16 -1.14
CA GLU A 350 -1.78 15.40 -0.67
C GLU A 350 -3.32 15.28 -0.68
N ALA A 351 -3.89 14.68 -1.72
CA ALA A 351 -5.32 14.40 -1.80
C ALA A 351 -5.75 13.43 -0.68
N LEU A 352 -4.97 12.36 -0.46
CA LEU A 352 -5.22 11.38 0.59
C LEU A 352 -5.23 12.03 1.99
N LEU A 353 -4.33 12.97 2.24
CA LEU A 353 -4.25 13.75 3.48
C LEU A 353 -5.38 14.77 3.62
N TYR A 354 -5.83 15.35 2.50
CA TYR A 354 -6.76 16.50 2.50
C TYR A 354 -8.06 16.22 3.25
N ASP A 355 -8.70 15.07 3.03
CA ASP A 355 -9.97 14.73 3.67
C ASP A 355 -9.83 14.63 5.19
N ILE A 356 -8.70 14.12 5.68
CA ILE A 356 -8.38 14.05 7.12
C ILE A 356 -8.24 15.44 7.70
N VAL A 357 -7.45 16.30 7.07
CA VAL A 357 -7.21 17.68 7.53
C VAL A 357 -8.50 18.51 7.50
N LYS A 358 -9.31 18.38 6.46
CA LYS A 358 -10.60 19.07 6.36
C LYS A 358 -11.60 18.58 7.40
N THR A 359 -11.69 17.27 7.60
CA THR A 359 -12.55 16.69 8.64
C THR A 359 -12.17 17.23 10.02
N LYS A 360 -10.88 17.28 10.33
CA LYS A 360 -10.37 17.85 11.58
C LYS A 360 -10.68 19.35 11.71
N ALA A 361 -10.49 20.11 10.63
CA ALA A 361 -10.75 21.56 10.61
C ALA A 361 -12.23 21.90 10.88
N TRP A 362 -13.16 20.99 10.56
CA TRP A 362 -14.59 21.11 10.88
C TRP A 362 -14.94 20.70 12.32
N GLY A 363 -13.94 20.37 13.15
CA GLY A 363 -14.12 20.04 14.56
C GLY A 363 -14.39 18.57 14.86
N PHE A 364 -14.29 17.68 13.88
CA PHE A 364 -14.40 16.25 14.09
C PHE A 364 -13.10 15.66 14.66
N ASN A 365 -13.21 14.61 15.44
CA ASN A 365 -12.06 13.90 16.02
C ASN A 365 -11.97 12.42 15.58
N MET A 366 -12.90 11.96 14.74
CA MET A 366 -13.01 10.59 14.30
C MET A 366 -13.48 10.52 12.85
N ILE A 367 -13.05 9.51 12.12
CA ILE A 367 -13.58 9.10 10.81
C ILE A 367 -13.97 7.62 10.90
N ARG A 368 -15.18 7.28 10.48
CA ARG A 368 -15.57 5.89 10.24
C ARG A 368 -15.25 5.53 8.79
N LYS A 369 -14.19 4.76 8.59
CA LYS A 369 -13.86 4.19 7.27
C LYS A 369 -14.78 3.03 6.97
N HIS A 370 -15.70 3.22 6.03
CA HIS A 370 -16.79 2.31 5.76
C HIS A 370 -16.43 1.30 4.65
N VAL A 371 -16.36 0.04 5.03
CA VAL A 371 -16.19 -1.17 4.19
C VAL A 371 -15.04 -1.10 3.16
N LYS A 372 -13.98 -0.36 3.50
CA LYS A 372 -12.75 -0.27 2.72
C LYS A 372 -11.55 -0.24 3.66
N VAL A 373 -10.48 -0.96 3.34
CA VAL A 373 -9.17 -0.82 3.99
C VAL A 373 -8.30 0.07 3.10
N GLU A 374 -7.83 1.17 3.66
CA GLU A 374 -7.02 2.16 2.96
C GLU A 374 -5.55 1.75 2.85
N PRO A 375 -4.75 2.40 1.98
CA PRO A 375 -3.30 2.29 2.01
C PRO A 375 -2.74 2.67 3.39
N ALA A 376 -1.62 2.04 3.79
CA ALA A 376 -0.97 2.30 5.07
C ALA A 376 -0.66 3.79 5.33
N ARG A 377 -0.44 4.57 4.27
CA ARG A 377 -0.22 6.02 4.34
C ARG A 377 -1.42 6.79 4.87
N TRP A 378 -2.65 6.36 4.56
CA TRP A 378 -3.86 7.01 5.10
C TRP A 378 -3.92 6.88 6.63
N TYR A 379 -3.65 5.70 7.18
CA TYR A 379 -3.60 5.49 8.64
C TYR A 379 -2.45 6.27 9.29
N TYR A 380 -1.29 6.34 8.63
CA TYR A 380 -0.18 7.18 9.07
C TYR A 380 -0.58 8.66 9.14
N HIS A 381 -1.29 9.17 8.15
CA HIS A 381 -1.82 10.53 8.16
C HIS A 381 -2.82 10.73 9.30
N CYS A 382 -3.72 9.77 9.56
CA CYS A 382 -4.62 9.82 10.71
C CYS A 382 -3.86 9.87 12.03
N ASP A 383 -2.83 9.05 12.20
CA ASP A 383 -1.99 9.05 13.40
C ASP A 383 -1.25 10.39 13.56
N LYS A 384 -0.73 10.94 12.48
CA LYS A 384 0.03 12.20 12.48
C LYS A 384 -0.84 13.43 12.70
N GLU A 385 -2.03 13.42 12.13
CA GLU A 385 -2.98 14.55 12.24
C GLU A 385 -3.88 14.47 13.48
N GLY A 386 -3.88 13.36 14.21
CA GLY A 386 -4.72 13.19 15.39
C GLY A 386 -6.17 12.86 15.07
N MET A 387 -6.40 11.98 14.11
CA MET A 387 -7.72 11.51 13.74
C MET A 387 -7.95 10.09 14.24
N LEU A 388 -8.98 9.86 15.04
CA LEU A 388 -9.42 8.51 15.41
C LEU A 388 -10.08 7.84 14.22
N VAL A 389 -9.92 6.52 14.11
CA VAL A 389 -10.50 5.74 13.02
C VAL A 389 -11.37 4.62 13.57
N TRP A 390 -12.59 4.55 13.08
CA TRP A 390 -13.43 3.37 13.17
C TRP A 390 -13.32 2.63 11.84
N GLN A 391 -12.78 1.43 11.88
CA GLN A 391 -12.54 0.62 10.70
C GLN A 391 -13.61 -0.44 10.54
N ASP A 392 -14.45 -0.31 9.49
CA ASP A 392 -15.30 -1.42 9.06
C ASP A 392 -14.48 -2.39 8.22
N MET A 393 -14.69 -3.67 8.42
CA MET A 393 -14.11 -4.67 7.50
C MET A 393 -14.89 -4.66 6.17
N PRO A 394 -14.21 -4.84 5.02
CA PRO A 394 -14.88 -4.93 3.75
C PRO A 394 -15.90 -6.08 3.74
N SER A 395 -17.14 -5.78 3.38
CA SER A 395 -18.18 -6.77 3.26
C SER A 395 -18.10 -7.50 1.91
N GLY A 396 -18.55 -8.74 1.90
CA GLY A 396 -18.75 -9.54 0.70
C GLY A 396 -20.11 -10.26 0.79
N ASP A 397 -20.42 -11.08 -0.21
CA ASP A 397 -21.54 -12.03 -0.17
C ASP A 397 -22.89 -11.48 0.34
N MET A 398 -23.21 -10.25 -0.04
CA MET A 398 -24.44 -9.58 0.41
C MET A 398 -25.75 -10.29 -0.04
N GLY A 399 -25.67 -11.20 -1.01
CA GLY A 399 -26.82 -11.88 -1.60
C GLY A 399 -26.90 -13.38 -1.31
N ASN A 400 -25.89 -13.96 -0.65
CA ASN A 400 -25.81 -15.41 -0.48
C ASN A 400 -25.31 -15.80 0.92
N GLN A 401 -26.18 -15.58 1.92
CA GLN A 401 -25.89 -15.80 3.34
C GLN A 401 -25.48 -17.23 3.72
N TRP A 402 -25.60 -18.18 2.81
CA TRP A 402 -25.38 -19.61 3.03
C TRP A 402 -24.17 -20.17 2.25
N ALA A 403 -23.48 -19.34 1.50
CA ALA A 403 -22.28 -19.79 0.82
C ALA A 403 -21.14 -20.10 1.80
N PRO A 404 -20.31 -21.11 1.53
CA PRO A 404 -19.13 -21.37 2.33
C PRO A 404 -18.27 -20.12 2.39
N HIS A 405 -17.92 -19.70 3.59
CA HIS A 405 -17.05 -18.53 3.77
C HIS A 405 -15.67 -18.83 3.18
N THR A 406 -15.29 -18.08 2.19
CA THR A 406 -13.95 -18.11 1.59
C THR A 406 -13.01 -17.09 2.24
N TYR A 407 -13.21 -16.82 3.51
CA TYR A 407 -12.29 -16.00 4.31
C TYR A 407 -11.10 -16.88 4.72
N ASN A 408 -10.15 -17.03 3.83
CA ASN A 408 -8.84 -17.57 4.16
C ASN A 408 -7.79 -16.49 3.96
#